data_7ff37c9dcd7ddb0f9bf3cefd1b0390fc
#
_entry.id   7ff37c9dcd7ddb0f9bf3cefd1b0390fc
#
_cell.length_a   1.000
_cell.length_b   1.000
_cell.length_c   1.000
_cell.angle_alpha   90.00
_cell.angle_beta   90.00
_cell.angle_gamma   90.00
#
_symmetry.space_group_name_H-M   'P 1'
#
loop_
_entity.id
_entity.type
_entity.pdbx_description
1 polymer ?
#
loop_
_entity_poly.entity_id
_entity_poly.type
_entity_poly.pdbx_seq_one_letter_code
_entity_poly.pdbx_strand_id
1 'polypeptide(L)'
;MRTCILIAATFSAVAAPAFADEATRQRAEEVVRQSFSSATPQEWAERMQQDEAQALCSLYRNSPPPEVAEKIVSAQHRAMRYPDNGKLMGDWKEGEKLAAIGTGGHIGKLQPDPPGRRKGGNCYACHLIAPQEVAAGTIGPSLTAYGRLRGNSPETVKYTYEKIYNAQAYLACSLMPRFGHNGWLTPKEIADAVAFLLDPASPVNQ
;
A
#
# COMPACT_ATOMS: atom_id res chain seq x y z
N MET A 1 40.38 46.39 35.75
CA MET A 1 39.83 45.05 35.89
C MET A 1 39.04 44.69 34.64
N ARG A 2 39.55 43.75 33.82
CA ARG A 2 38.90 43.29 32.59
C ARG A 2 38.29 41.94 32.90
N THR A 3 36.97 41.87 32.88
CA THR A 3 36.21 40.62 33.15
C THR A 3 36.13 39.83 31.83
N CYS A 4 36.80 38.67 31.75
CA CYS A 4 36.65 37.71 30.66
C CYS A 4 35.38 36.91 30.88
N ILE A 5 34.39 37.01 29.99
CA ILE A 5 33.21 36.17 29.96
C ILE A 5 33.54 34.92 29.14
N LEU A 6 33.62 33.78 29.78
CA LEU A 6 33.73 32.47 29.16
C LEU A 6 32.34 32.04 28.67
N ILE A 7 32.15 31.98 27.35
CA ILE A 7 30.96 31.41 26.73
C ILE A 7 31.18 29.90 26.62
N ALA A 8 30.49 29.14 27.44
CA ALA A 8 30.46 27.69 27.33
C ALA A 8 29.54 27.29 26.16
N ALA A 9 30.12 26.77 25.08
CA ALA A 9 29.37 26.19 23.97
C ALA A 9 28.85 24.80 24.37
N THR A 10 27.56 24.68 24.59
CA THR A 10 26.89 23.38 24.79
C THR A 10 26.76 22.69 23.42
N PHE A 11 27.56 21.69 23.19
CA PHE A 11 27.35 20.74 22.08
C PHE A 11 26.14 19.87 22.36
N SER A 12 25.01 20.14 21.71
CA SER A 12 23.90 19.20 21.65
C SER A 12 24.31 18.02 20.77
N ALA A 13 24.58 16.89 21.37
CA ALA A 13 24.78 15.65 20.64
C ALA A 13 23.44 15.24 20.00
N VAL A 14 23.35 15.37 18.68
CA VAL A 14 22.27 14.81 17.90
C VAL A 14 22.43 13.28 17.99
N ALA A 15 21.52 12.63 18.73
CA ALA A 15 21.50 11.17 18.80
C ALA A 15 21.23 10.62 17.40
N ALA A 16 22.18 9.91 16.81
CA ALA A 16 22.00 9.16 15.60
C ALA A 16 20.86 8.12 15.84
N PRO A 17 19.99 7.87 14.84
CA PRO A 17 18.98 6.84 14.99
C PRO A 17 19.67 5.51 15.32
N ALA A 18 19.29 4.91 16.45
CA ALA A 18 19.81 3.62 16.85
C ALA A 18 19.22 2.56 15.89
N PHE A 19 19.98 2.16 14.90
CA PHE A 19 19.70 0.97 14.12
C PHE A 19 19.91 -0.25 15.03
N ALA A 20 19.01 -1.24 14.93
CA ALA A 20 19.23 -2.52 15.59
C ALA A 20 20.59 -3.07 15.13
N ASP A 21 21.41 -3.56 16.06
CA ASP A 21 22.64 -4.22 15.70
C ASP A 21 22.38 -5.49 14.89
N GLU A 22 23.39 -5.97 14.18
CA GLU A 22 23.27 -7.11 13.27
C GLU A 22 22.79 -8.38 13.99
N ALA A 23 23.19 -8.59 15.23
CA ALA A 23 22.79 -9.76 16.03
C ALA A 23 21.28 -9.68 16.36
N THR A 24 20.78 -8.51 16.71
CA THR A 24 19.34 -8.28 16.94
C THR A 24 18.53 -8.51 15.66
N ARG A 25 19.02 -8.05 14.50
CA ARG A 25 18.40 -8.27 13.21
C ARG A 25 18.32 -9.76 12.86
N GLN A 26 19.42 -10.48 13.00
CA GLN A 26 19.49 -11.93 12.72
C GLN A 26 18.54 -12.70 13.64
N ARG A 27 18.48 -12.35 14.93
CA ARG A 27 17.54 -12.96 15.87
C ARG A 27 16.09 -12.70 15.50
N ALA A 28 15.75 -11.49 15.05
CA ALA A 28 14.41 -11.17 14.58
C ALA A 28 14.04 -11.98 13.33
N GLU A 29 14.93 -12.10 12.37
CA GLU A 29 14.73 -12.93 11.18
C GLU A 29 14.51 -14.40 11.53
N GLU A 30 15.26 -14.94 12.47
CA GLU A 30 15.10 -16.32 12.94
C GLU A 30 13.73 -16.53 13.59
N VAL A 31 13.28 -15.62 14.47
CA VAL A 31 11.95 -15.68 15.09
C VAL A 31 10.85 -15.65 14.02
N VAL A 32 10.97 -14.77 13.03
CA VAL A 32 10.00 -14.70 11.92
C VAL A 32 9.97 -16.00 11.13
N ARG A 33 11.13 -16.56 10.77
CA ARG A 33 11.21 -17.86 10.05
C ARG A 33 10.56 -18.99 10.84
N GLN A 34 10.82 -19.07 12.13
CA GLN A 34 10.20 -20.08 13.00
C GLN A 34 8.68 -19.90 13.11
N SER A 35 8.21 -18.67 13.18
CA SER A 35 6.77 -18.34 13.26
C SER A 35 6.00 -18.70 11.98
N PHE A 36 6.65 -18.66 10.83
CA PHE A 36 6.08 -19.00 9.53
C PHE A 36 6.70 -20.28 8.94
N SER A 37 6.95 -21.27 9.79
CA SER A 37 7.64 -22.53 9.42
C SER A 37 6.93 -23.34 8.33
N SER A 38 5.64 -23.15 8.13
CA SER A 38 4.85 -23.80 7.06
C SER A 38 4.91 -23.06 5.71
N ALA A 39 5.54 -21.89 5.63
CA ALA A 39 5.70 -21.17 4.39
C ALA A 39 6.67 -21.89 3.46
N THR A 40 6.26 -22.06 2.21
CA THR A 40 7.15 -22.60 1.17
C THR A 40 8.25 -21.60 0.82
N PRO A 41 9.39 -22.03 0.24
CA PRO A 41 10.44 -21.12 -0.23
C PRO A 41 9.91 -20.05 -1.19
N GLN A 42 8.95 -20.39 -2.05
CA GLN A 42 8.33 -19.45 -2.98
C GLN A 42 7.49 -18.40 -2.25
N GLU A 43 6.61 -18.81 -1.31
CA GLU A 43 5.83 -17.88 -0.49
C GLU A 43 6.73 -16.95 0.31
N TRP A 44 7.85 -17.49 0.81
CA TRP A 44 8.83 -16.69 1.53
C TRP A 44 9.43 -15.60 0.63
N ALA A 45 9.90 -15.96 -0.56
CA ALA A 45 10.50 -15.03 -1.51
C ALA A 45 9.49 -13.96 -1.98
N GLU A 46 8.25 -14.35 -2.25
CA GLU A 46 7.22 -13.46 -2.79
C GLU A 46 6.62 -12.50 -1.75
N ARG A 47 6.58 -12.91 -0.47
CA ARG A 47 5.78 -12.20 0.54
C ARG A 47 6.55 -11.71 1.75
N MET A 48 7.65 -12.38 2.10
CA MET A 48 8.43 -12.06 3.31
C MET A 48 9.72 -11.33 2.97
N GLN A 49 10.22 -11.45 1.74
CA GLN A 49 11.39 -10.72 1.30
C GLN A 49 11.00 -9.31 0.87
N GLN A 50 11.66 -8.32 1.47
CA GLN A 50 11.43 -6.92 1.13
C GLN A 50 12.05 -6.59 -0.23
N ASP A 51 11.30 -5.86 -1.07
CA ASP A 51 11.90 -5.19 -2.22
C ASP A 51 12.63 -3.89 -1.81
N GLU A 52 13.29 -3.22 -2.76
CA GLU A 52 14.07 -2.01 -2.49
C GLU A 52 13.24 -0.91 -1.82
N ALA A 53 12.00 -0.68 -2.29
CA ALA A 53 11.13 0.34 -1.72
C ALA A 53 10.73 0.00 -0.27
N GLN A 54 10.40 -1.26 -0.01
CA GLN A 54 10.07 -1.73 1.34
C GLN A 54 11.29 -1.63 2.27
N ALA A 55 12.47 -2.01 1.79
CA ALA A 55 13.71 -1.91 2.57
C ALA A 55 14.05 -0.45 2.93
N LEU A 56 13.92 0.47 1.96
CA LEU A 56 14.10 1.91 2.21
C LEU A 56 13.07 2.45 3.18
N CYS A 57 11.79 2.08 3.03
CA CYS A 57 10.74 2.51 3.95
C CYS A 57 10.97 1.98 5.38
N SER A 58 11.45 0.75 5.53
CA SER A 58 11.83 0.19 6.82
C SER A 58 13.03 0.93 7.43
N LEU A 59 14.06 1.17 6.62
CA LEU A 59 15.26 1.89 7.04
C LEU A 59 14.94 3.28 7.60
N TYR A 60 14.07 4.02 6.93
CA TYR A 60 13.67 5.38 7.32
C TYR A 60 12.39 5.43 8.16
N ARG A 61 11.88 4.30 8.65
CA ARG A 61 10.65 4.21 9.47
C ARG A 61 9.47 4.95 8.83
N ASN A 62 9.28 4.72 7.53
CA ASN A 62 8.29 5.35 6.66
C ASN A 62 8.40 6.88 6.52
N SER A 63 9.53 7.46 6.89
CA SER A 63 9.81 8.90 6.80
C SER A 63 11.13 9.15 6.07
N PRO A 64 11.25 8.75 4.80
CA PRO A 64 12.48 8.92 4.04
C PRO A 64 12.75 10.40 3.73
N PRO A 65 14.03 10.80 3.59
CA PRO A 65 14.37 12.13 3.12
C PRO A 65 13.88 12.33 1.67
N PRO A 66 13.72 13.60 1.24
CA PRO A 66 13.09 13.93 -0.05
C PRO A 66 13.68 13.21 -1.26
N GLU A 67 14.99 13.12 -1.36
CA GLU A 67 15.69 12.45 -2.46
C GLU A 67 15.42 10.94 -2.51
N VAL A 68 15.28 10.29 -1.35
CA VAL A 68 14.92 8.87 -1.26
C VAL A 68 13.44 8.67 -1.58
N ALA A 69 12.58 9.58 -1.11
CA ALA A 69 11.14 9.55 -1.42
C ALA A 69 10.91 9.69 -2.93
N GLU A 70 11.60 10.62 -3.60
CA GLU A 70 11.53 10.80 -5.04
C GLU A 70 12.02 9.56 -5.81
N LYS A 71 13.12 8.95 -5.36
CA LYS A 71 13.63 7.70 -5.93
C LYS A 71 12.57 6.59 -5.85
N ILE A 72 11.93 6.40 -4.70
CA ILE A 72 10.86 5.42 -4.52
C ILE A 72 9.70 5.73 -5.48
N VAL A 73 9.15 6.93 -5.45
CA VAL A 73 8.01 7.34 -6.29
C VAL A 73 8.31 7.11 -7.77
N SER A 74 9.46 7.57 -8.25
CA SER A 74 9.88 7.40 -9.64
C SER A 74 10.01 5.94 -10.05
N ALA A 75 10.59 5.09 -9.20
CA ALA A 75 10.73 3.67 -9.46
C ALA A 75 9.36 2.97 -9.52
N GLN A 76 8.46 3.29 -8.59
CA GLN A 76 7.12 2.71 -8.55
C GLN A 76 6.24 3.17 -9.73
N HIS A 77 6.41 4.41 -10.19
CA HIS A 77 5.77 4.88 -11.42
C HIS A 77 6.22 4.12 -12.67
N ARG A 78 7.52 3.88 -12.83
CA ARG A 78 8.05 3.11 -13.96
C ARG A 78 7.58 1.64 -13.98
N ALA A 79 7.23 1.09 -12.82
CA ALA A 79 6.74 -0.28 -12.69
C ALA A 79 5.23 -0.43 -12.95
N MET A 80 4.54 0.67 -13.29
CA MET A 80 3.10 0.67 -13.53
C MET A 80 2.73 -0.20 -14.74
N ARG A 81 1.66 -0.97 -14.62
CA ARG A 81 1.08 -1.74 -15.72
C ARG A 81 -0.40 -1.44 -15.84
N TYR A 82 -0.88 -1.48 -17.06
CA TYR A 82 -2.26 -1.14 -17.41
C TYR A 82 -2.96 -2.34 -18.05
N PRO A 83 -4.30 -2.35 -18.11
CA PRO A 83 -5.04 -3.37 -18.87
C PRO A 83 -4.63 -3.37 -20.35
N ASP A 84 -4.53 -4.55 -20.95
CA ASP A 84 -4.12 -4.71 -22.36
C ASP A 84 -5.04 -3.98 -23.34
N ASN A 85 -6.32 -3.81 -22.99
CA ASN A 85 -7.31 -3.07 -23.79
C ASN A 85 -7.29 -1.56 -23.52
N GLY A 86 -6.41 -1.05 -22.68
CA GLY A 86 -6.29 0.37 -22.31
C GLY A 86 -7.45 0.94 -21.49
N LYS A 87 -8.46 0.15 -21.11
CA LYS A 87 -9.62 0.63 -20.37
C LYS A 87 -9.34 0.63 -18.87
N LEU A 88 -9.31 1.81 -18.27
CA LEU A 88 -9.05 2.01 -16.83
C LEU A 88 -10.33 2.06 -15.98
N MET A 89 -11.50 2.06 -16.57
CA MET A 89 -12.80 1.85 -15.91
C MET A 89 -13.43 0.57 -16.41
N GLY A 90 -13.76 -0.33 -15.48
CA GLY A 90 -14.36 -1.63 -15.74
C GLY A 90 -15.84 -1.68 -15.35
N ASP A 91 -16.23 -2.73 -14.62
CA ASP A 91 -17.58 -2.96 -14.12
C ASP A 91 -17.64 -2.62 -12.62
N TRP A 92 -18.43 -1.61 -12.25
CA TRP A 92 -18.55 -1.18 -10.85
C TRP A 92 -19.15 -2.25 -9.94
N LYS A 93 -20.02 -3.16 -10.45
CA LYS A 93 -20.60 -4.25 -9.66
C LYS A 93 -19.55 -5.29 -9.28
N GLU A 94 -18.60 -5.56 -10.17
CA GLU A 94 -17.47 -6.43 -9.87
C GLU A 94 -16.49 -5.73 -8.93
N GLY A 95 -16.29 -4.42 -9.09
CA GLY A 95 -15.49 -3.59 -8.18
C GLY A 95 -16.06 -3.55 -6.76
N GLU A 96 -17.37 -3.43 -6.60
CA GLU A 96 -18.05 -3.50 -5.30
C GLU A 96 -17.77 -4.81 -4.57
N LYS A 97 -17.96 -5.95 -5.26
CA LYS A 97 -17.64 -7.27 -4.71
C LYS A 97 -16.18 -7.37 -4.28
N LEU A 98 -15.29 -6.88 -5.15
CA LEU A 98 -13.85 -6.87 -4.89
C LEU A 98 -13.50 -6.05 -3.66
N ALA A 99 -14.11 -4.88 -3.49
CA ALA A 99 -13.87 -3.98 -2.36
C ALA A 99 -14.29 -4.61 -1.02
N ALA A 100 -15.34 -5.43 -1.02
CA ALA A 100 -15.88 -6.08 0.18
C ALA A 100 -15.13 -7.37 0.57
N ILE A 101 -14.52 -8.08 -0.37
CA ILE A 101 -13.85 -9.36 -0.11
C ILE A 101 -12.54 -9.13 0.65
N GLY A 102 -12.43 -9.68 1.86
CA GLY A 102 -11.23 -9.65 2.70
C GLY A 102 -10.49 -10.98 2.78
N THR A 103 -10.64 -11.88 1.79
CA THR A 103 -10.11 -13.24 1.84
C THR A 103 -9.15 -13.54 0.70
N GLY A 104 -8.40 -14.64 0.85
CA GLY A 104 -7.46 -15.19 -0.13
C GLY A 104 -6.00 -15.03 0.26
N GLY A 105 -5.16 -15.91 -0.28
CA GLY A 105 -3.71 -15.80 -0.31
C GLY A 105 -3.00 -15.59 1.03
N HIS A 106 -3.27 -16.38 2.04
CA HIS A 106 -2.54 -16.33 3.30
C HIS A 106 -1.20 -17.06 3.21
N ILE A 107 -0.13 -16.44 3.71
CA ILE A 107 1.17 -17.09 3.82
C ILE A 107 1.16 -18.12 4.97
N GLY A 108 1.87 -19.23 4.78
CA GLY A 108 2.04 -20.25 5.82
C GLY A 108 0.74 -20.91 6.28
N LYS A 109 -0.32 -20.83 5.50
CA LYS A 109 -1.60 -21.48 5.82
C LYS A 109 -1.50 -23.01 5.74
N LEU A 110 -2.29 -23.71 6.56
CA LEU A 110 -2.29 -25.17 6.60
C LEU A 110 -2.90 -25.80 5.35
N GLN A 111 -3.78 -25.09 4.65
CA GLN A 111 -4.44 -25.60 3.45
C GLN A 111 -4.41 -24.55 2.33
N PRO A 112 -4.27 -25.00 1.08
CA PRO A 112 -4.36 -24.09 -0.06
C PRO A 112 -5.75 -23.49 -0.18
N ASP A 113 -5.85 -22.32 -0.81
CA ASP A 113 -7.15 -21.77 -1.17
C ASP A 113 -7.85 -22.71 -2.15
N PRO A 114 -9.17 -22.92 -2.03
CA PRO A 114 -9.91 -23.66 -3.02
C PRO A 114 -9.72 -23.08 -4.41
N PRO A 115 -9.70 -23.92 -5.46
CA PRO A 115 -9.65 -23.45 -6.84
C PRO A 115 -10.76 -22.42 -7.10
N GLY A 116 -10.41 -21.30 -7.76
CA GLY A 116 -11.36 -20.23 -8.06
C GLY A 116 -11.75 -19.32 -6.89
N ARG A 117 -11.17 -19.49 -5.70
CA ARG A 117 -11.39 -18.54 -4.60
C ARG A 117 -10.93 -17.15 -4.99
N ARG A 118 -11.87 -16.21 -4.98
CA ARG A 118 -11.63 -14.83 -5.33
C ARG A 118 -10.80 -14.13 -4.24
N LYS A 119 -9.77 -13.43 -4.66
CA LYS A 119 -9.04 -12.49 -3.81
C LYS A 119 -9.77 -11.15 -3.83
N GLY A 120 -9.76 -10.44 -2.71
CA GLY A 120 -10.37 -9.12 -2.61
C GLY A 120 -9.38 -8.04 -2.19
N GLY A 121 -9.81 -6.80 -2.35
CA GLY A 121 -9.06 -5.62 -1.92
C GLY A 121 -9.25 -5.30 -0.44
N ASN A 122 -10.35 -5.79 0.17
CA ASN A 122 -10.76 -5.44 1.54
C ASN A 122 -10.70 -3.93 1.82
N CYS A 123 -11.20 -3.14 0.87
CA CYS A 123 -11.04 -1.69 0.89
C CYS A 123 -11.73 -1.06 2.11
N TYR A 124 -12.84 -1.65 2.54
CA TYR A 124 -13.58 -1.22 3.74
C TYR A 124 -12.80 -1.39 5.05
N ALA A 125 -11.79 -2.25 5.09
CA ALA A 125 -10.93 -2.33 6.28
C ALA A 125 -10.20 -1.01 6.60
N CYS A 126 -10.02 -0.15 5.58
CA CYS A 126 -9.28 1.10 5.71
C CYS A 126 -10.09 2.35 5.35
N HIS A 127 -11.14 2.23 4.53
CA HIS A 127 -11.86 3.37 3.95
C HIS A 127 -13.37 3.29 4.22
N LEU A 128 -13.96 4.42 4.55
CA LEU A 128 -15.40 4.65 4.36
C LEU A 128 -15.64 4.80 2.86
N ILE A 129 -16.57 4.04 2.27
CA ILE A 129 -16.82 4.05 0.82
C ILE A 129 -18.31 4.24 0.55
N ALA A 130 -19.10 3.18 0.54
CA ALA A 130 -20.53 3.27 0.32
C ALA A 130 -21.26 3.52 1.65
N PRO A 131 -22.32 4.39 1.66
CA PRO A 131 -23.03 4.74 2.88
C PRO A 131 -23.73 3.56 3.58
N GLN A 132 -24.00 2.48 2.85
CA GLN A 132 -24.66 1.28 3.36
C GLN A 132 -23.75 0.41 4.22
N GLU A 133 -22.44 0.53 4.07
CA GLU A 133 -21.48 -0.23 4.86
C GLU A 133 -21.24 0.44 6.20
N VAL A 134 -21.67 -0.24 7.26
CA VAL A 134 -21.58 0.27 8.64
C VAL A 134 -20.27 -0.09 9.33
N ALA A 135 -19.53 -1.07 8.80
CA ALA A 135 -18.28 -1.56 9.36
C ALA A 135 -17.10 -1.18 8.47
N ALA A 136 -16.64 0.06 8.58
CA ALA A 136 -15.52 0.56 7.77
C ALA A 136 -14.44 1.19 8.64
N GLY A 137 -13.18 0.98 8.22
CA GLY A 137 -12.01 1.59 8.86
C GLY A 137 -11.82 3.05 8.47
N THR A 138 -11.02 3.75 9.27
CA THR A 138 -10.68 5.17 9.10
C THR A 138 -9.17 5.39 8.95
N ILE A 139 -8.41 4.34 8.67
CA ILE A 139 -6.95 4.41 8.44
C ILE A 139 -6.65 5.20 7.15
N GLY A 140 -7.45 4.96 6.11
CA GLY A 140 -7.41 5.74 4.88
C GLY A 140 -8.42 6.88 4.87
N PRO A 141 -8.29 7.83 3.93
CA PRO A 141 -9.29 8.90 3.76
C PRO A 141 -10.64 8.32 3.34
N SER A 142 -11.74 9.03 3.68
CA SER A 142 -13.05 8.66 3.18
C SER A 142 -13.09 8.73 1.65
N LEU A 143 -13.69 7.72 1.04
CA LEU A 143 -13.97 7.64 -0.40
C LEU A 143 -15.46 7.80 -0.70
N THR A 144 -16.27 8.17 0.31
CA THR A 144 -17.71 8.43 0.13
C THR A 144 -17.92 9.51 -0.91
N ALA A 145 -18.83 9.26 -1.85
CA ALA A 145 -19.11 10.14 -2.98
C ALA A 145 -17.88 10.51 -3.83
N TYR A 146 -16.92 9.60 -3.93
CA TYR A 146 -15.62 9.89 -4.55
C TYR A 146 -15.75 10.40 -5.99
N GLY A 147 -16.52 9.71 -6.83
CA GLY A 147 -16.75 10.13 -8.21
C GLY A 147 -17.56 11.42 -8.32
N ARG A 148 -18.55 11.61 -7.46
CA ARG A 148 -19.35 12.84 -7.42
C ARG A 148 -18.51 14.05 -7.04
N LEU A 149 -17.56 13.88 -6.13
CA LEU A 149 -16.70 14.97 -5.63
C LEU A 149 -15.53 15.28 -6.56
N ARG A 150 -14.97 14.26 -7.24
CA ARG A 150 -13.77 14.40 -8.05
C ARG A 150 -14.01 14.41 -9.56
N GLY A 151 -15.20 13.99 -9.99
CA GLY A 151 -15.49 13.75 -11.39
C GLY A 151 -14.82 12.50 -11.92
N ASN A 152 -15.03 12.23 -13.20
CA ASN A 152 -14.49 11.06 -13.89
C ASN A 152 -13.70 11.45 -15.16
N SER A 153 -12.96 12.58 -15.10
CA SER A 153 -12.07 12.96 -16.20
C SER A 153 -11.01 11.88 -16.42
N PRO A 154 -10.42 11.81 -17.62
CA PRO A 154 -9.34 10.85 -17.91
C PRO A 154 -8.20 10.90 -16.88
N GLU A 155 -7.86 12.08 -16.40
CA GLU A 155 -6.82 12.30 -15.40
C GLU A 155 -7.23 11.71 -14.03
N THR A 156 -8.48 11.93 -13.61
CA THR A 156 -9.03 11.38 -12.37
C THR A 156 -9.07 9.84 -12.43
N VAL A 157 -9.54 9.30 -13.55
CA VAL A 157 -9.59 7.85 -13.78
C VAL A 157 -8.18 7.25 -13.72
N LYS A 158 -7.22 7.87 -14.43
CA LYS A 158 -5.83 7.44 -14.45
C LYS A 158 -5.21 7.48 -13.04
N TYR A 159 -5.35 8.61 -12.35
CA TYR A 159 -4.87 8.76 -10.98
C TYR A 159 -5.44 7.68 -10.05
N THR A 160 -6.75 7.45 -10.12
CA THR A 160 -7.43 6.46 -9.25
C THR A 160 -6.93 5.05 -9.53
N TYR A 161 -6.77 4.70 -10.81
CA TYR A 161 -6.19 3.41 -11.23
C TYR A 161 -4.78 3.24 -10.68
N GLU A 162 -3.90 4.19 -10.93
CA GLU A 162 -2.50 4.12 -10.55
C GLU A 162 -2.33 4.10 -9.02
N LYS A 163 -3.19 4.84 -8.30
CA LYS A 163 -3.18 4.86 -6.83
C LYS A 163 -3.57 3.51 -6.22
N ILE A 164 -4.52 2.80 -6.82
CA ILE A 164 -4.89 1.43 -6.41
C ILE A 164 -3.82 0.44 -6.84
N TYR A 165 -3.31 0.57 -8.06
CA TYR A 165 -2.26 -0.31 -8.56
C TYR A 165 -1.02 -0.26 -7.68
N ASN A 166 -0.54 0.94 -7.37
CA ASN A 166 0.63 1.15 -6.53
C ASN A 166 0.62 2.54 -5.86
N ALA A 167 0.13 2.59 -4.63
CA ALA A 167 0.03 3.83 -3.88
C ALA A 167 1.37 4.55 -3.67
N GLN A 168 2.49 3.81 -3.68
CA GLN A 168 3.83 4.38 -3.52
C GLN A 168 4.34 5.12 -4.76
N ALA A 169 3.67 5.01 -5.89
CA ALA A 169 3.92 5.87 -7.05
C ALA A 169 3.49 7.33 -6.84
N TYR A 170 2.73 7.62 -5.78
CA TYR A 170 2.25 8.96 -5.42
C TYR A 170 2.69 9.43 -4.04
N LEU A 171 2.95 8.51 -3.15
CA LEU A 171 3.41 8.81 -1.80
C LEU A 171 4.37 7.70 -1.37
N ALA A 172 5.63 8.02 -1.30
CA ALA A 172 6.65 7.09 -0.81
C ALA A 172 6.24 6.53 0.56
N CYS A 173 6.47 5.26 0.76
CA CYS A 173 6.15 4.53 2.00
C CYS A 173 4.66 4.56 2.41
N SER A 174 3.75 4.79 1.45
CA SER A 174 2.31 4.65 1.70
C SER A 174 2.00 3.26 2.25
N LEU A 175 1.18 3.22 3.31
CA LEU A 175 0.70 1.97 3.92
C LEU A 175 -0.45 1.31 3.15
N MET A 176 -1.03 2.01 2.15
CA MET A 176 -2.01 1.38 1.26
C MET A 176 -1.31 0.26 0.47
N PRO A 177 -1.89 -0.96 0.43
CA PRO A 177 -1.29 -2.07 -0.31
C PRO A 177 -1.05 -1.75 -1.78
N ARG A 178 0.04 -2.26 -2.34
CA ARG A 178 0.40 -2.12 -3.76
C ARG A 178 -0.23 -3.26 -4.57
N PHE A 179 -1.55 -3.22 -4.69
CA PHE A 179 -2.35 -4.35 -5.16
C PHE A 179 -1.91 -4.91 -6.52
N GLY A 180 -1.70 -4.04 -7.51
CA GLY A 180 -1.27 -4.45 -8.84
C GLY A 180 0.23 -4.79 -8.89
N HIS A 181 1.05 -4.00 -8.22
CA HIS A 181 2.50 -4.23 -8.18
C HIS A 181 2.86 -5.60 -7.63
N ASN A 182 2.16 -6.03 -6.58
CA ASN A 182 2.38 -7.33 -5.95
C ASN A 182 1.61 -8.48 -6.64
N GLY A 183 0.95 -8.24 -7.77
CA GLY A 183 0.14 -9.25 -8.46
C GLY A 183 -1.05 -9.75 -7.64
N TRP A 184 -1.47 -9.01 -6.61
CA TRP A 184 -2.62 -9.37 -5.79
C TRP A 184 -3.94 -9.18 -6.53
N LEU A 185 -4.09 -8.05 -7.21
CA LEU A 185 -5.18 -7.77 -8.13
C LEU A 185 -4.64 -7.63 -9.55
N THR A 186 -5.36 -8.17 -10.50
CA THR A 186 -5.07 -8.00 -11.92
C THR A 186 -5.38 -6.57 -12.39
N PRO A 187 -4.79 -6.09 -13.50
CA PRO A 187 -5.13 -4.80 -14.08
C PRO A 187 -6.63 -4.63 -14.36
N LYS A 188 -7.33 -5.70 -14.75
CA LYS A 188 -8.79 -5.68 -14.95
C LYS A 188 -9.54 -5.46 -13.64
N GLU A 189 -9.19 -6.20 -12.60
CA GLU A 189 -9.83 -6.06 -11.27
C GLU A 189 -9.62 -4.67 -10.67
N ILE A 190 -8.46 -4.08 -10.93
CA ILE A 190 -8.21 -2.69 -10.52
C ILE A 190 -9.09 -1.72 -11.31
N ALA A 191 -9.27 -1.93 -12.62
CA ALA A 191 -10.21 -1.13 -13.42
C ALA A 191 -11.67 -1.27 -12.94
N ASP A 192 -12.08 -2.47 -12.48
CA ASP A 192 -13.38 -2.69 -11.86
C ASP A 192 -13.51 -1.90 -10.54
N ALA A 193 -12.47 -1.87 -9.70
CA ALA A 193 -12.45 -1.06 -8.48
C ALA A 193 -12.47 0.45 -8.78
N VAL A 194 -11.84 0.91 -9.85
CA VAL A 194 -11.92 2.31 -10.32
C VAL A 194 -13.36 2.65 -10.70
N ALA A 195 -14.03 1.76 -11.44
CA ALA A 195 -15.43 1.96 -11.80
C ALA A 195 -16.32 2.01 -10.55
N PHE A 196 -16.08 1.16 -9.55
CA PHE A 196 -16.82 1.22 -8.28
C PHE A 196 -16.71 2.58 -7.60
N LEU A 197 -15.55 3.23 -7.65
CA LEU A 197 -15.34 4.54 -7.05
C LEU A 197 -15.87 5.70 -7.90
N LEU A 198 -15.82 5.61 -9.23
CA LEU A 198 -16.03 6.75 -10.11
C LEU A 198 -17.31 6.70 -10.96
N ASP A 199 -17.91 5.51 -11.16
CA ASP A 199 -19.11 5.39 -11.98
C ASP A 199 -20.29 6.10 -11.31
N PRO A 200 -21.00 7.00 -11.99
CA PRO A 200 -22.17 7.67 -11.45
C PRO A 200 -23.29 6.72 -10.98
N ALA A 201 -23.39 5.52 -11.57
CA ALA A 201 -24.37 4.51 -11.19
C ALA A 201 -23.94 3.68 -9.98
N SER A 202 -22.70 3.81 -9.53
CA SER A 202 -22.18 3.09 -8.35
C SER A 202 -22.83 3.62 -7.07
N PRO A 203 -23.12 2.73 -6.08
CA PRO A 203 -23.67 3.15 -4.78
C PRO A 203 -22.76 4.11 -4.01
N VAL A 204 -21.47 4.18 -4.35
CA VAL A 204 -20.53 5.17 -3.77
C VAL A 204 -20.95 6.59 -4.08
N ASN A 205 -21.63 6.82 -5.21
CA ASN A 205 -21.94 8.13 -5.78
C ASN A 205 -23.44 8.49 -5.73
N GLN A 206 -24.24 7.65 -5.08
CA GLN A 206 -25.70 7.88 -4.91
C GLN A 206 -25.99 8.77 -3.71
#